data_d615848773fe635b230f9d7ceb8cf11a
#
_entry.id   d615848773fe635b230f9d7ceb8cf11a
#
_cell.length_a   1.000
_cell.length_b   1.000
_cell.length_c   1.000
_cell.angle_alpha   90.00
_cell.angle_beta   90.00
_cell.angle_gamma   90.00
#
_symmetry.space_group_name_H-M   'P 1'
#
loop_
_entity.id
_entity.type
_entity.pdbx_description
1 polymer ?
#
loop_
_entity_poly.entity_id
_entity_poly.type
_entity_poly.pdbx_seq_one_letter_code
_entity_poly.pdbx_strand_id
1 'polypeptide(L)'
;MNQVRLAHGVHPLRADWRLERAARSHSSRMLSAGVFFHGSFDARIRSVGVRAPRVGENLAWGAGQASRARAIVRMWLASPGHRRNLLDGGYRLVGVGALRGSFSGYHSALLITTDFAGR
;
A
#
# COMPACT_ATOMS: atom_id res chain seq x y z
N MET A 1 10.18 2.21 -1.83
CA MET A 1 9.37 3.12 -2.66
C MET A 1 10.06 4.43 -2.99
N ASN A 2 10.64 5.10 -2.01
CA ASN A 2 11.23 6.43 -2.23
C ASN A 2 12.43 6.41 -3.18
N GLN A 3 13.23 5.36 -3.17
CA GLN A 3 14.34 5.23 -4.13
C GLN A 3 13.82 5.24 -5.57
N VAL A 4 12.73 4.53 -5.81
CA VAL A 4 12.10 4.47 -7.14
C VAL A 4 11.52 5.83 -7.52
N ARG A 5 10.85 6.51 -6.58
CA ARG A 5 10.31 7.84 -6.83
C ARG A 5 11.41 8.83 -7.20
N LEU A 6 12.49 8.85 -6.43
CA LEU A 6 13.64 9.71 -6.70
C LEU A 6 14.26 9.41 -8.07
N ALA A 7 14.39 8.14 -8.42
CA ALA A 7 14.93 7.73 -9.72
C ALA A 7 14.06 8.21 -10.90
N HIS A 8 12.77 8.47 -10.64
CA HIS A 8 11.82 8.99 -11.64
C HIS A 8 11.56 10.49 -11.48
N GLY A 9 12.37 11.19 -10.70
CA GLY A 9 12.23 12.64 -10.53
C GLY A 9 11.03 13.06 -9.68
N VAL A 10 10.52 12.16 -8.84
CA VAL A 10 9.35 12.41 -7.99
C VAL A 10 9.79 12.56 -6.54
N HIS A 11 9.21 13.54 -5.83
CA HIS A 11 9.52 13.78 -4.42
C HIS A 11 9.31 12.54 -3.57
N PRO A 12 10.15 12.30 -2.54
CA PRO A 12 9.92 11.19 -1.61
C PRO A 12 8.65 11.40 -0.81
N LEU A 13 8.03 10.30 -0.42
CA LEU A 13 6.87 10.29 0.48
C LEU A 13 7.35 10.31 1.92
N ARG A 14 6.57 10.99 2.79
CA ARG A 14 6.81 11.00 4.23
C ARG A 14 5.87 10.00 4.89
N ALA A 15 6.39 9.15 5.78
CA ALA A 15 5.60 8.20 6.53
C ALA A 15 4.66 8.95 7.50
N ASP A 16 3.41 8.52 7.53
CA ASP A 16 2.37 9.06 8.43
C ASP A 16 1.78 7.91 9.23
N TRP A 17 1.83 8.01 10.56
CA TRP A 17 1.38 6.94 11.45
C TRP A 17 -0.13 6.66 11.34
N ARG A 18 -0.93 7.66 10.98
CA ARG A 18 -2.37 7.49 10.79
C ARG A 18 -2.67 6.64 9.56
N LEU A 19 -1.97 6.92 8.47
CA LEU A 19 -2.07 6.13 7.24
C LEU A 19 -1.54 4.71 7.48
N GLU A 20 -0.46 4.55 8.23
CA GLU A 20 0.05 3.22 8.59
C GLU A 20 -1.01 2.43 9.36
N ARG A 21 -1.67 3.06 10.32
CA ARG A 21 -2.73 2.44 11.10
C ARG A 21 -3.88 1.97 10.21
N ALA A 22 -4.33 2.81 9.27
CA ALA A 22 -5.37 2.46 8.32
C ALA A 22 -4.94 1.28 7.43
N ALA A 23 -3.72 1.33 6.92
CA ALA A 23 -3.17 0.30 6.04
C ALA A 23 -3.02 -1.05 6.77
N ARG A 24 -2.50 -1.05 7.99
CA ARG A 24 -2.37 -2.27 8.79
C ARG A 24 -3.73 -2.88 9.12
N SER A 25 -4.71 -2.05 9.46
CA SER A 25 -6.08 -2.49 9.71
C SER A 25 -6.65 -3.21 8.49
N HIS A 26 -6.43 -2.68 7.30
CA HIS A 26 -6.92 -3.29 6.07
C HIS A 26 -6.22 -4.61 5.74
N SER A 27 -4.90 -4.67 5.88
CA SER A 27 -4.16 -5.92 5.68
C SER A 27 -4.62 -7.01 6.66
N SER A 28 -4.87 -6.63 7.91
CA SER A 28 -5.42 -7.54 8.93
C SER A 28 -6.79 -8.08 8.51
N ARG A 29 -7.63 -7.20 7.99
CA ARG A 29 -8.97 -7.56 7.51
C ARG A 29 -8.91 -8.54 6.34
N MET A 30 -8.03 -8.28 5.38
CA MET A 30 -7.85 -9.17 4.24
C MET A 30 -7.39 -10.56 4.69
N LEU A 31 -6.44 -10.62 5.64
CA LEU A 31 -5.98 -11.90 6.19
C LEU A 31 -7.12 -12.64 6.90
N SER A 32 -7.85 -11.97 7.78
CA SER A 32 -8.94 -12.59 8.54
C SER A 32 -10.06 -13.10 7.63
N ALA A 33 -10.40 -12.35 6.60
CA ALA A 33 -11.47 -12.72 5.68
C ALA A 33 -11.01 -13.70 4.59
N GLY A 34 -9.71 -13.83 4.37
CA GLY A 34 -9.18 -14.63 3.28
C GLY A 34 -9.51 -14.06 1.90
N VAL A 35 -9.70 -12.73 1.81
CA VAL A 35 -10.13 -12.05 0.58
C VAL A 35 -9.21 -10.88 0.28
N PHE A 36 -8.86 -10.71 -0.98
CA PHE A 36 -8.02 -9.62 -1.47
C PHE A 36 -8.91 -8.57 -2.14
N PHE A 37 -9.03 -7.38 -1.52
CA PHE A 37 -9.96 -6.35 -2.00
C PHE A 37 -9.54 -4.96 -1.50
N HIS A 38 -9.90 -3.92 -2.25
CA HIS A 38 -9.66 -2.53 -1.82
C HIS A 38 -10.65 -2.06 -0.75
N GLY A 39 -11.92 -2.28 -0.98
CA GLY A 39 -12.96 -1.66 -0.15
C GLY A 39 -12.99 -0.14 -0.35
N SER A 40 -13.56 0.57 0.62
CA SER A 40 -13.64 2.03 0.60
C SER A 40 -12.41 2.62 1.27
N PHE A 41 -11.27 2.66 0.58
CA PHE A 41 -10.03 3.16 1.18
C PHE A 41 -10.10 4.66 1.50
N ASP A 42 -10.82 5.44 0.73
CA ASP A 42 -11.02 6.86 1.01
C ASP A 42 -11.73 7.07 2.36
N ALA A 43 -12.78 6.30 2.64
CA ALA A 43 -13.48 6.35 3.93
C ALA A 43 -12.57 5.88 5.06
N ARG A 44 -11.78 4.84 4.83
CA ARG A 44 -10.84 4.29 5.82
C ARG A 44 -9.77 5.32 6.17
N ILE A 45 -9.22 6.00 5.17
CA ILE A 45 -8.22 7.05 5.36
C ILE A 45 -8.81 8.22 6.13
N ARG A 46 -10.02 8.64 5.81
CA ARG A 46 -10.70 9.69 6.58
C ARG A 46 -10.95 9.29 8.03
N SER A 47 -11.26 8.01 8.26
CA SER A 47 -11.58 7.51 9.61
C SER A 47 -10.40 7.61 10.58
N VAL A 48 -9.17 7.67 10.10
CA VAL A 48 -7.97 7.85 10.94
C VAL A 48 -7.56 9.32 11.06
N GLY A 49 -8.38 10.24 10.58
CA GLY A 49 -8.16 11.68 10.70
C GLY A 49 -7.31 12.30 9.59
N VAL A 50 -7.05 11.58 8.51
CA VAL A 50 -6.36 12.15 7.36
C VAL A 50 -7.39 12.72 6.40
N ARG A 51 -7.33 14.02 6.19
CA ARG A 51 -8.18 14.73 5.25
C ARG A 51 -7.31 15.31 4.14
N ALA A 52 -7.46 14.77 2.95
CA ALA A 52 -6.66 15.17 1.81
C ALA A 52 -7.55 15.12 0.55
N PRO A 53 -7.36 16.06 -0.39
CA PRO A 53 -8.14 16.06 -1.63
C PRO A 53 -7.78 14.91 -2.56
N ARG A 54 -6.61 14.30 -2.36
CA ARG A 54 -6.13 13.20 -3.17
C ARG A 54 -5.69 12.06 -2.28
N VAL A 55 -6.28 10.89 -2.47
CA VAL A 55 -5.92 9.66 -1.77
C VAL A 55 -5.83 8.52 -2.77
N GLY A 56 -5.05 7.51 -2.44
CA GLY A 56 -4.91 6.33 -3.28
C GLY A 56 -4.43 5.14 -2.48
N GLU A 57 -4.45 3.98 -3.12
CA GLU A 57 -4.08 2.74 -2.46
C GLU A 57 -3.45 1.77 -3.46
N ASN A 58 -2.35 1.16 -3.07
CA ASN A 58 -1.81 -0.01 -3.74
C ASN A 58 -1.90 -1.20 -2.79
N LEU A 59 -2.33 -2.33 -3.32
CA LEU A 59 -2.37 -3.60 -2.60
C LEU A 59 -1.42 -4.60 -3.27
N ALA A 60 -0.90 -5.51 -2.47
CA ALA A 60 -0.15 -6.65 -2.97
C ALA A 60 -0.21 -7.79 -1.98
N TRP A 61 -0.03 -9.01 -2.48
CA TRP A 61 0.27 -10.14 -1.63
C TRP A 61 1.26 -11.05 -2.35
N GLY A 62 2.04 -11.78 -1.59
CA GLY A 62 2.99 -12.72 -2.15
C GLY A 62 3.52 -13.66 -1.09
N ALA A 63 4.10 -14.76 -1.53
CA ALA A 63 4.72 -15.76 -0.67
C ALA A 63 6.14 -16.03 -1.18
N GLY A 64 7.05 -16.45 -0.28
CA GLY A 64 8.42 -16.73 -0.64
C GLY A 64 9.12 -15.49 -1.20
N GLN A 65 9.80 -15.64 -2.32
CA GLN A 65 10.51 -14.52 -2.95
C GLN A 65 9.60 -13.40 -3.44
N ALA A 66 8.36 -13.75 -3.81
CA ALA A 66 7.37 -12.77 -4.24
C ALA A 66 6.90 -11.86 -3.10
N SER A 67 7.21 -12.20 -1.84
CA SER A 67 6.89 -11.36 -0.69
C SER A 67 7.97 -10.35 -0.34
N ARG A 68 9.07 -10.32 -1.06
CA ARG A 68 10.15 -9.35 -0.82
C ARG A 68 9.72 -7.96 -1.28
N ALA A 69 10.11 -6.94 -0.53
CA ALA A 69 9.77 -5.55 -0.84
C ALA A 69 10.13 -5.16 -2.28
N ARG A 70 11.32 -5.56 -2.72
CA ARG A 70 11.78 -5.25 -4.08
C ARG A 70 10.92 -5.92 -5.15
N ALA A 71 10.46 -7.15 -4.91
CA ALA A 71 9.58 -7.86 -5.83
C ALA A 71 8.21 -7.19 -5.94
N ILE A 72 7.68 -6.73 -4.82
CA ILE A 72 6.38 -6.04 -4.76
C ILE A 72 6.45 -4.70 -5.50
N VAL A 73 7.47 -3.91 -5.25
CA VAL A 73 7.64 -2.63 -5.94
C VAL A 73 7.80 -2.84 -7.45
N ARG A 74 8.55 -3.86 -7.85
CA ARG A 74 8.71 -4.21 -9.27
C ARG A 74 7.38 -4.58 -9.91
N MET A 75 6.56 -5.37 -9.21
CA MET A 75 5.24 -5.75 -9.67
C MET A 75 4.34 -4.52 -9.84
N TRP A 76 4.36 -3.60 -8.87
CA TRP A 76 3.59 -2.36 -8.96
C TRP A 76 4.04 -1.49 -10.14
N LEU A 77 5.33 -1.40 -10.40
CA LEU A 77 5.86 -0.65 -11.53
C LEU A 77 5.42 -1.23 -12.89
N ALA A 78 5.20 -2.53 -12.93
CA ALA A 78 4.77 -3.23 -14.15
C ALA A 78 3.25 -3.14 -14.39
N SER A 79 2.49 -2.63 -13.42
CA SER A 79 1.02 -2.53 -13.51
C SER A 79 0.62 -1.06 -13.62
N PRO A 80 -0.05 -0.63 -14.70
CA PRO A 80 -0.31 0.81 -14.94
C PRO A 80 -1.00 1.54 -13.80
N GLY A 81 -2.01 0.95 -13.17
CA GLY A 81 -2.72 1.58 -12.06
C GLY A 81 -1.85 1.72 -10.81
N HIS A 82 -1.14 0.66 -10.44
CA HIS A 82 -0.22 0.68 -9.29
C HIS A 82 0.96 1.62 -9.54
N ARG A 83 1.50 1.60 -10.76
CA ARG A 83 2.59 2.50 -11.15
C ARG A 83 2.17 3.95 -11.04
N ARG A 84 0.97 4.28 -11.48
CA ARG A 84 0.45 5.64 -11.40
C ARG A 84 0.43 6.14 -9.96
N ASN A 85 -0.07 5.34 -9.02
CA ASN A 85 -0.07 5.70 -7.60
C ASN A 85 1.34 5.86 -7.05
N LEU A 86 2.22 4.91 -7.36
CA LEU A 86 3.58 4.90 -6.85
C LEU A 86 4.38 6.14 -7.29
N LEU A 87 4.14 6.64 -8.48
CA LEU A 87 4.89 7.75 -9.08
C LEU A 87 4.10 9.07 -9.10
N ASP A 88 2.95 9.14 -8.47
CA ASP A 88 2.13 10.36 -8.44
C ASP A 88 2.80 11.44 -7.59
N GLY A 89 3.20 12.53 -8.25
CA GLY A 89 3.86 13.65 -7.58
C GLY A 89 2.95 14.47 -6.67
N GLY A 90 1.64 14.25 -6.73
CA GLY A 90 0.67 14.88 -5.83
C GLY A 90 0.62 14.25 -4.46
N TYR A 91 1.03 12.99 -4.31
CA TYR A 91 1.10 12.36 -3.00
C TYR A 91 2.31 12.86 -2.22
N ARG A 92 2.10 13.06 -0.92
CA ARG A 92 3.11 13.55 0.03
C ARG A 92 3.31 12.60 1.20
N LEU A 93 2.24 11.90 1.60
CA LEU A 93 2.21 11.04 2.77
C LEU A 93 1.94 9.60 2.35
N VAL A 94 2.47 8.66 3.14
CA VAL A 94 2.28 7.23 2.91
C VAL A 94 2.18 6.48 4.23
N GLY A 95 1.33 5.46 4.23
CA GLY A 95 1.31 4.46 5.30
C GLY A 95 1.36 3.08 4.68
N VAL A 96 2.21 2.21 5.22
CA VAL A 96 2.37 0.83 4.76
C VAL A 96 1.97 -0.11 5.88
N GLY A 97 1.04 -1.01 5.58
CA GLY A 97 0.64 -2.09 6.48
C GLY A 97 1.00 -3.44 5.88
N ALA A 98 2.03 -4.07 6.41
CA ALA A 98 2.51 -5.36 5.93
C ALA A 98 2.35 -6.41 7.02
N LEU A 99 1.54 -7.44 6.76
CA LEU A 99 1.25 -8.49 7.72
C LEU A 99 1.42 -9.87 7.08
N ARG A 100 1.96 -10.81 7.84
CA ARG A 100 2.11 -12.19 7.41
C ARG A 100 1.06 -13.08 8.04
N GLY A 101 0.60 -14.05 7.26
CA GLY A 101 -0.35 -15.04 7.74
C GLY A 101 -0.72 -16.04 6.66
N SER A 102 -1.60 -16.96 6.99
CA SER A 102 -2.13 -17.93 6.02
C SER A 102 -3.06 -17.21 5.06
N PHE A 103 -2.80 -17.35 3.78
CA PHE A 103 -3.62 -16.71 2.75
C PHE A 103 -3.50 -17.49 1.44
N SER A 104 -4.63 -17.70 0.79
CA SER A 104 -4.69 -18.33 -0.55
C SER A 104 -3.91 -19.65 -0.65
N GLY A 105 -3.95 -20.45 0.41
CA GLY A 105 -3.26 -21.75 0.44
C GLY A 105 -1.81 -21.72 0.88
N TYR A 106 -1.26 -20.54 1.16
CA TYR A 106 0.10 -20.37 1.66
C TYR A 106 0.09 -20.15 3.16
N HIS A 107 0.99 -20.84 3.90
CA HIS A 107 1.08 -20.68 5.35
C HIS A 107 1.64 -19.32 5.77
N SER A 108 2.54 -18.76 4.98
CA SER A 108 3.19 -17.50 5.29
C SER A 108 3.20 -16.59 4.07
N ALA A 109 2.03 -16.02 3.79
CA ALA A 109 1.89 -14.99 2.77
C ALA A 109 2.06 -13.62 3.41
N LEU A 110 2.58 -12.66 2.65
CA LEU A 110 2.66 -11.27 3.05
C LEU A 110 1.55 -10.50 2.35
N LEU A 111 0.70 -9.83 3.12
CA LEU A 111 -0.30 -8.91 2.60
C LEU A 111 0.13 -7.49 2.88
N ILE A 112 0.11 -6.66 1.85
CA ILE A 112 0.54 -5.26 1.96
C ILE A 112 -0.57 -4.35 1.47
N THR A 113 -0.88 -3.37 2.31
CA THR A 113 -1.69 -2.22 1.95
C THR A 113 -0.78 -1.00 2.02
N THR A 114 -0.77 -0.19 0.97
CA THR A 114 -0.07 1.09 0.97
C THR A 114 -1.09 2.16 0.66
N ASP A 115 -1.33 3.03 1.64
CA ASP A 115 -2.26 4.16 1.52
C ASP A 115 -1.48 5.45 1.32
N PHE A 116 -1.91 6.23 0.33
CA PHE A 116 -1.27 7.49 -0.07
C PHE A 116 -2.23 8.65 0.16
N ALA A 117 -1.67 9.80 0.52
CA ALA A 117 -2.45 11.03 0.64
C ALA A 117 -1.62 12.22 0.17
N GLY A 118 -2.30 13.22 -0.37
CA GLY A 118 -1.65 14.41 -0.86
C GLY A 118 -2.61 15.45 -1.40
N ARG A 119 -2.12 16.28 -2.26
CA ARG A 119 -2.86 17.40 -2.84
C ARG A 119 -3.46 17.06 -4.19
#